data_250cdf25d03d094f52dd355577ba95f2
#
_entry.id   250cdf25d03d094f52dd355577ba95f2
#
_cell.length_a   1.000
_cell.length_b   1.000
_cell.length_c   1.000
_cell.angle_alpha   90.00
_cell.angle_beta   90.00
_cell.angle_gamma   90.00
#
_symmetry.space_group_name_H-M   'P 1'
#
loop_
_entity.id
_entity.type
_entity.pdbx_description
1 polymer ?
#
loop_
_entity_poly.entity_id
_entity_poly.type
_entity_poly.pdbx_seq_one_letter_code
_entity_poly.pdbx_strand_id
1 'polypeptide(L)'
;FGIQETADGDPYTHTFNPDEAAKYILDTDYTGGALRLEWDLGDWDLVSITGYESQDRVFGDNINSHPLQLSSITHDEDISQFSQELRLSGGSDSGPQWIVGAFYSQDEFESENIFEAGDFFVTNLFWNVDQETATWAFFGSVDIPLSERMNLTAGLRYTDEEIDFAGGTTDLNPYDASCILDPFCGPTGLGAFQLTGTDSTFSDDNLSGRVALEFRPKDDWLLYGSVSTAFKSGGFFGDFTFDNSELVPFD
;
A
#
# COMPACT_ATOMS: atom_id res chain seq x y z
N PHE A 1 -36.99 -15.53 11.97
CA PHE A 1 -36.23 -14.54 11.18
C PHE A 1 -36.93 -14.43 9.85
N GLY A 2 -37.66 -13.35 9.60
CA GLY A 2 -38.32 -13.11 8.30
C GLY A 2 -37.34 -12.42 7.37
N ILE A 3 -36.67 -13.17 6.54
CA ILE A 3 -35.96 -12.60 5.39
C ILE A 3 -37.06 -12.15 4.42
N GLN A 4 -37.25 -10.85 4.31
CA GLN A 4 -38.10 -10.30 3.25
C GLN A 4 -37.26 -10.25 1.98
N GLU A 5 -37.36 -11.30 1.14
CA GLU A 5 -36.87 -11.21 -0.23
C GLU A 5 -37.68 -10.17 -0.97
N THR A 6 -37.08 -9.05 -1.27
CA THR A 6 -37.66 -8.02 -2.13
C THR A 6 -37.10 -8.09 -3.55
N ALA A 7 -36.60 -9.25 -3.96
CA ALA A 7 -36.18 -9.48 -5.33
C ALA A 7 -37.43 -9.60 -6.22
N ASP A 8 -37.66 -8.62 -7.05
CA ASP A 8 -38.74 -8.61 -8.05
C ASP A 8 -38.47 -9.51 -9.28
N GLY A 9 -37.36 -10.27 -9.23
CA GLY A 9 -36.94 -11.17 -10.30
C GLY A 9 -36.20 -10.49 -11.46
N ASP A 10 -36.05 -9.19 -11.46
CA ASP A 10 -35.21 -8.47 -12.42
C ASP A 10 -33.75 -8.43 -11.90
N PRO A 11 -32.79 -9.04 -12.58
CA PRO A 11 -31.39 -9.02 -12.14
C PRO A 11 -30.74 -7.63 -12.18
N TYR A 12 -31.40 -6.63 -12.75
CA TYR A 12 -30.93 -5.25 -12.85
C TYR A 12 -31.59 -4.31 -11.84
N THR A 13 -32.64 -4.75 -11.14
CA THR A 13 -33.28 -3.99 -10.07
C THR A 13 -32.98 -4.67 -8.74
N HIS A 14 -31.90 -4.24 -8.09
CA HIS A 14 -31.57 -4.68 -6.74
C HIS A 14 -32.21 -3.72 -5.73
N THR A 15 -33.16 -4.21 -4.94
CA THR A 15 -33.62 -3.48 -3.76
C THR A 15 -32.62 -3.76 -2.63
N PHE A 16 -31.82 -2.77 -2.34
CA PHE A 16 -30.91 -2.77 -1.22
C PHE A 16 -31.67 -2.33 0.03
N ASN A 17 -31.69 -3.16 1.05
CA ASN A 17 -32.34 -2.82 2.33
C ASN A 17 -31.27 -2.89 3.43
N PRO A 18 -30.49 -1.80 3.58
CA PRO A 18 -29.40 -1.76 4.55
C PRO A 18 -29.92 -1.70 5.98
N ASP A 19 -29.07 -2.06 6.93
CA ASP A 19 -29.26 -1.68 8.32
C ASP A 19 -29.38 -0.14 8.43
N GLU A 20 -30.38 0.35 9.17
CA GLU A 20 -30.57 1.79 9.39
C GLU A 20 -29.42 2.41 10.21
N ALA A 21 -28.68 1.60 10.95
CA ALA A 21 -27.51 2.04 11.71
C ALA A 21 -26.22 2.02 10.86
N ALA A 22 -26.22 1.37 9.72
CA ALA A 22 -25.05 1.30 8.84
C ALA A 22 -24.73 2.66 8.25
N LYS A 23 -23.50 3.07 8.44
CA LYS A 23 -23.00 4.32 7.86
C LYS A 23 -22.34 3.99 6.52
N TYR A 24 -23.01 4.40 5.44
CA TYR A 24 -22.40 4.41 4.10
C TYR A 24 -21.67 5.74 3.96
N ILE A 25 -20.37 5.71 4.18
CA ILE A 25 -19.52 6.90 4.11
C ILE A 25 -18.45 6.61 3.07
N LEU A 26 -18.24 7.55 2.19
CA LEU A 26 -17.02 7.66 1.38
C LEU A 26 -16.69 9.13 1.32
N ASP A 27 -15.79 9.54 2.18
CA ASP A 27 -15.24 10.89 2.22
C ASP A 27 -13.73 10.79 1.99
N THR A 28 -13.21 11.59 1.08
CA THR A 28 -11.80 11.54 0.74
C THR A 28 -11.32 12.93 0.36
N ASP A 29 -10.39 13.43 1.13
CA ASP A 29 -9.64 14.63 0.83
C ASP A 29 -8.26 14.24 0.33
N TYR A 30 -7.83 14.80 -0.79
CA TYR A 30 -6.53 14.57 -1.38
C TYR A 30 -5.81 15.88 -1.66
N THR A 31 -4.56 15.95 -1.26
CA THR A 31 -3.68 17.08 -1.53
C THR A 31 -2.34 16.58 -2.02
N GLY A 32 -1.83 17.15 -3.10
CA GLY A 32 -0.54 16.75 -3.62
C GLY A 32 0.09 17.79 -4.53
N GLY A 33 1.40 17.69 -4.66
CA GLY A 33 2.16 18.56 -5.54
C GLY A 33 3.57 18.03 -5.82
N ALA A 34 4.12 18.44 -6.97
CA ALA A 34 5.48 18.12 -7.33
C ALA A 34 6.21 19.35 -7.84
N LEU A 35 7.49 19.46 -7.48
CA LEU A 35 8.41 20.48 -7.98
C LEU A 35 9.55 19.78 -8.72
N ARG A 36 9.73 20.13 -9.99
CA ARG A 36 10.86 19.69 -10.80
C ARG A 36 11.73 20.90 -11.14
N LEU A 37 13.02 20.79 -10.84
CA LEU A 37 14.04 21.77 -11.17
C LEU A 37 15.08 21.11 -12.07
N GLU A 38 15.50 21.84 -13.10
CA GLU A 38 16.50 21.38 -14.07
C GLU A 38 17.60 22.43 -14.22
N TRP A 39 18.83 21.98 -14.23
CA TRP A 39 20.01 22.81 -14.44
C TRP A 39 20.84 22.21 -15.56
N ASP A 40 21.05 22.97 -16.60
CA ASP A 40 22.03 22.69 -17.63
C ASP A 40 23.42 23.15 -17.11
N LEU A 41 24.32 22.19 -16.95
CA LEU A 41 25.70 22.40 -16.48
C LEU A 41 26.71 22.28 -17.62
N GLY A 42 26.23 22.35 -18.85
CA GLY A 42 27.02 22.24 -20.09
C GLY A 42 27.09 20.80 -20.57
N ASP A 43 28.07 20.03 -20.12
CA ASP A 43 28.21 18.63 -20.50
C ASP A 43 27.29 17.68 -19.69
N TRP A 44 26.65 18.20 -18.66
CA TRP A 44 25.79 17.44 -17.73
C TRP A 44 24.49 18.18 -17.46
N ASP A 45 23.44 17.40 -17.21
CA ASP A 45 22.15 17.89 -16.74
C ASP A 45 21.89 17.40 -15.33
N LEU A 46 21.55 18.32 -14.42
CA LEU A 46 21.13 18.01 -13.07
C LEU A 46 19.61 18.21 -12.95
N VAL A 47 18.90 17.20 -12.48
CA VAL A 47 17.45 17.25 -12.23
C VAL A 47 17.17 16.94 -10.78
N SER A 48 16.35 17.78 -10.14
CA SER A 48 15.80 17.56 -8.81
C SER A 48 14.29 17.44 -8.92
N ILE A 49 13.71 16.40 -8.33
CA ILE A 49 12.27 16.16 -8.27
C ILE A 49 11.88 15.99 -6.83
N THR A 50 11.00 16.87 -6.34
CA THR A 50 10.42 16.78 -4.99
C THR A 50 8.93 16.52 -5.15
N GLY A 51 8.40 15.53 -4.46
CA GLY A 51 6.97 15.20 -4.42
C GLY A 51 6.47 15.20 -3.00
N TYR A 52 5.21 15.59 -2.82
CA TYR A 52 4.44 15.42 -1.60
C TYR A 52 2.99 15.12 -1.96
N GLU A 53 2.43 14.11 -1.31
CA GLU A 53 1.03 13.72 -1.43
C GLU A 53 0.48 13.39 -0.03
N SER A 54 -0.81 13.70 0.18
CA SER A 54 -1.54 13.38 1.40
C SER A 54 -2.98 13.05 1.04
N GLN A 55 -3.53 12.04 1.71
CA GLN A 55 -4.91 11.60 1.56
C GLN A 55 -5.49 11.27 2.93
N ASP A 56 -6.60 11.94 3.27
CA ASP A 56 -7.44 11.61 4.40
C ASP A 56 -8.69 10.91 3.87
N ARG A 57 -9.00 9.71 4.36
CA ARG A 57 -10.12 8.93 3.85
C ARG A 57 -10.93 8.29 4.97
N VAL A 58 -12.23 8.55 4.98
CA VAL A 58 -13.19 7.78 5.78
C VAL A 58 -14.07 6.94 4.85
N PHE A 59 -14.03 5.64 5.03
CA PHE A 59 -14.84 4.69 4.28
C PHE A 59 -15.65 3.81 5.24
N GLY A 60 -16.96 3.74 5.01
CA GLY A 60 -17.86 2.88 5.79
C GLY A 60 -18.82 2.11 4.90
N ASP A 61 -18.94 0.81 5.14
CA ASP A 61 -19.82 -0.07 4.37
C ASP A 61 -20.51 -1.11 5.26
N ASN A 62 -21.70 -1.53 4.82
CA ASN A 62 -22.41 -2.67 5.37
C ASN A 62 -22.17 -3.89 4.47
N ILE A 63 -21.31 -4.79 4.93
CA ILE A 63 -20.81 -5.91 4.13
C ILE A 63 -21.93 -6.92 3.79
N ASN A 64 -22.98 -7.00 4.61
CA ASN A 64 -24.00 -8.04 4.46
C ASN A 64 -25.27 -7.60 3.72
N SER A 65 -25.45 -6.31 3.48
CA SER A 65 -26.63 -5.75 2.80
C SER A 65 -27.97 -6.20 3.41
N HIS A 66 -28.01 -6.39 4.72
CA HIS A 66 -29.17 -6.90 5.47
C HIS A 66 -29.61 -5.84 6.49
N PRO A 67 -30.92 -5.73 6.83
CA PRO A 67 -31.44 -4.77 7.81
C PRO A 67 -30.98 -5.03 9.25
N LEU A 68 -30.41 -6.19 9.57
CA LEU A 68 -29.75 -6.44 10.84
C LEU A 68 -28.26 -6.06 10.73
N GLN A 69 -27.69 -5.55 11.81
CA GLN A 69 -26.25 -5.28 11.91
C GLN A 69 -25.46 -6.59 12.04
N LEU A 70 -25.37 -7.33 10.94
CA LEU A 70 -24.62 -8.58 10.89
C LEU A 70 -23.14 -8.36 10.70
N SER A 71 -22.78 -7.37 9.85
CA SER A 71 -21.39 -6.94 9.67
C SER A 71 -21.35 -5.58 8.96
N SER A 72 -20.75 -4.60 9.60
CA SER A 72 -20.35 -3.34 9.01
C SER A 72 -18.88 -3.08 9.31
N ILE A 73 -18.25 -2.32 8.45
CA ILE A 73 -16.85 -1.94 8.60
C ILE A 73 -16.72 -0.43 8.37
N THR A 74 -15.88 0.19 9.17
CA THR A 74 -15.48 1.59 8.96
C THR A 74 -13.96 1.66 9.03
N HIS A 75 -13.37 2.30 8.05
CA HIS A 75 -11.95 2.63 7.98
C HIS A 75 -11.81 4.14 8.05
N ASP A 76 -10.91 4.62 8.87
CA ASP A 76 -10.43 6.00 8.96
C ASP A 76 -8.93 5.97 8.71
N GLU A 77 -8.48 6.57 7.61
CA GLU A 77 -7.13 6.40 7.09
C GLU A 77 -6.50 7.74 6.73
N ASP A 78 -5.31 7.95 7.25
CA ASP A 78 -4.43 9.06 6.92
C ASP A 78 -3.18 8.51 6.23
N ILE A 79 -2.92 8.98 5.02
CA ILE A 79 -1.78 8.56 4.20
C ILE A 79 -1.00 9.79 3.81
N SER A 80 0.31 9.79 4.01
CA SER A 80 1.16 10.83 3.48
C SER A 80 2.43 10.25 2.85
N GLN A 81 2.93 10.90 1.82
CA GLN A 81 4.17 10.53 1.15
C GLN A 81 4.98 11.77 0.81
N PHE A 82 6.23 11.75 1.20
CA PHE A 82 7.25 12.67 0.72
C PHE A 82 8.28 11.92 -0.12
N SER A 83 8.72 12.51 -1.24
CA SER A 83 9.81 11.95 -2.04
C SER A 83 10.75 13.02 -2.57
N GLN A 84 12.02 12.65 -2.69
CA GLN A 84 13.08 13.47 -3.28
C GLN A 84 13.96 12.61 -4.18
N GLU A 85 14.13 13.05 -5.41
CA GLU A 85 15.06 12.43 -6.34
C GLU A 85 16.03 13.46 -6.91
N LEU A 86 17.30 13.08 -6.98
CA LEU A 86 18.35 13.82 -7.67
C LEU A 86 18.92 12.93 -8.76
N ARG A 87 18.99 13.46 -9.97
CA ARG A 87 19.59 12.80 -11.14
C ARG A 87 20.65 13.68 -11.75
N LEU A 88 21.77 13.08 -12.06
CA LEU A 88 22.80 13.67 -12.90
C LEU A 88 22.94 12.81 -14.16
N SER A 89 22.87 13.42 -15.32
CA SER A 89 23.02 12.75 -16.60
C SER A 89 24.00 13.44 -17.49
N GLY A 90 24.58 12.71 -18.42
CA GLY A 90 25.55 13.25 -19.38
C GLY A 90 25.86 12.22 -20.45
N GLY A 91 26.76 12.62 -21.35
CA GLY A 91 27.19 11.77 -22.46
C GLY A 91 27.27 12.57 -23.77
N SER A 92 27.44 11.88 -24.87
CA SER A 92 27.53 12.51 -26.20
C SER A 92 26.51 11.91 -27.15
N ASP A 93 26.06 12.67 -28.14
CA ASP A 93 25.06 12.25 -29.14
C ASP A 93 25.46 10.97 -29.90
N SER A 94 26.76 10.73 -30.05
CA SER A 94 27.30 9.56 -30.75
C SER A 94 28.07 8.59 -29.86
N GLY A 95 28.12 8.83 -28.56
CA GLY A 95 28.81 8.02 -27.58
C GLY A 95 27.92 7.48 -26.46
N PRO A 96 28.51 6.93 -25.41
CA PRO A 96 27.75 6.49 -24.26
C PRO A 96 27.00 7.65 -23.60
N GLN A 97 25.72 7.39 -23.26
CA GLN A 97 24.90 8.24 -22.40
C GLN A 97 24.76 7.56 -21.04
N TRP A 98 24.73 8.34 -19.98
CA TRP A 98 24.64 7.80 -18.64
C TRP A 98 23.75 8.67 -17.74
N ILE A 99 23.20 8.03 -16.74
CA ILE A 99 22.47 8.67 -15.65
C ILE A 99 22.90 8.03 -14.33
N VAL A 100 23.06 8.84 -13.30
CA VAL A 100 23.20 8.39 -11.91
C VAL A 100 22.25 9.19 -11.05
N GLY A 101 21.76 8.60 -9.97
CA GLY A 101 20.83 9.31 -9.10
C GLY A 101 20.76 8.73 -7.71
N ALA A 102 20.16 9.53 -6.85
CA ALA A 102 19.78 9.17 -5.49
C ALA A 102 18.30 9.46 -5.29
N PHE A 103 17.62 8.60 -4.56
CA PHE A 103 16.20 8.69 -4.23
C PHE A 103 16.02 8.50 -2.73
N TYR A 104 15.09 9.25 -2.17
CA TYR A 104 14.57 9.10 -0.82
C TYR A 104 13.06 9.20 -0.86
N SER A 105 12.37 8.34 -0.13
CA SER A 105 10.97 8.55 0.23
C SER A 105 10.72 8.25 1.70
N GLN A 106 9.68 8.89 2.22
CA GLN A 106 9.08 8.61 3.51
C GLN A 106 7.58 8.53 3.29
N ASP A 107 7.03 7.39 3.63
CA ASP A 107 5.61 7.08 3.49
C ASP A 107 5.05 6.83 4.89
N GLU A 108 3.97 7.50 5.26
CA GLU A 108 3.27 7.36 6.52
C GLU A 108 1.86 6.85 6.25
N PHE A 109 1.45 5.84 6.96
CA PHE A 109 0.11 5.27 6.90
C PHE A 109 -0.42 5.03 8.30
N GLU A 110 -1.43 5.79 8.68
CA GLU A 110 -2.19 5.59 9.90
C GLU A 110 -3.61 5.12 9.55
N SER A 111 -4.13 4.13 10.29
CA SER A 111 -5.48 3.63 10.08
C SER A 111 -6.11 3.20 11.39
N GLU A 112 -7.33 3.69 11.63
CA GLU A 112 -8.22 3.25 12.69
C GLU A 112 -9.44 2.58 12.09
N ASN A 113 -9.72 1.34 12.50
CA ASN A 113 -10.73 0.53 11.85
C ASN A 113 -11.66 -0.10 12.88
N ILE A 114 -12.95 -0.15 12.54
CA ILE A 114 -13.96 -0.79 13.37
C ILE A 114 -14.76 -1.78 12.52
N PHE A 115 -14.81 -3.02 12.97
CA PHE A 115 -15.76 -4.02 12.48
C PHE A 115 -16.84 -4.25 13.53
N GLU A 116 -18.08 -4.00 13.15
CA GLU A 116 -19.25 -4.16 14.01
C GLU A 116 -20.08 -5.36 13.53
N ALA A 117 -20.31 -6.31 14.43
CA ALA A 117 -21.12 -7.50 14.15
C ALA A 117 -22.12 -7.77 15.29
N GLY A 118 -22.71 -6.69 15.82
CA GLY A 118 -23.47 -6.67 17.06
C GLY A 118 -24.66 -7.61 17.16
N ASP A 119 -25.42 -7.84 16.06
CA ASP A 119 -26.63 -8.64 16.10
C ASP A 119 -26.39 -10.16 15.95
N PHE A 120 -25.20 -10.55 15.50
CA PHE A 120 -24.90 -11.96 15.22
C PHE A 120 -23.72 -12.50 16.03
N PHE A 121 -22.56 -11.83 15.96
CA PHE A 121 -21.35 -12.27 16.68
C PHE A 121 -21.20 -11.58 18.04
N VAL A 122 -21.98 -10.52 18.25
CA VAL A 122 -22.01 -9.73 19.48
C VAL A 122 -20.62 -9.20 19.87
N THR A 123 -19.73 -9.05 18.91
CA THR A 123 -18.40 -8.49 19.07
C THR A 123 -18.20 -7.30 18.17
N ASN A 124 -17.45 -6.33 18.63
CA ASN A 124 -16.94 -5.22 17.82
C ASN A 124 -15.43 -5.27 17.95
N LEU A 125 -14.76 -5.38 16.81
CA LEU A 125 -13.31 -5.38 16.72
C LEU A 125 -12.84 -4.00 16.30
N PHE A 126 -11.89 -3.48 17.04
CA PHE A 126 -11.11 -2.30 16.66
C PHE A 126 -9.70 -2.76 16.34
N TRP A 127 -9.15 -2.29 15.24
CA TRP A 127 -7.73 -2.47 14.97
C TRP A 127 -7.15 -1.18 14.42
N ASN A 128 -5.91 -0.96 14.75
CA ASN A 128 -5.15 0.17 14.25
C ASN A 128 -3.87 -0.30 13.57
N VAL A 129 -3.43 0.49 12.62
CA VAL A 129 -2.14 0.40 11.94
C VAL A 129 -1.51 1.78 11.97
N ASP A 130 -0.26 1.83 12.37
CA ASP A 130 0.63 2.98 12.28
C ASP A 130 1.92 2.45 11.66
N GLN A 131 2.19 2.88 10.43
CA GLN A 131 3.35 2.41 9.66
C GLN A 131 4.07 3.59 9.03
N GLU A 132 5.36 3.67 9.32
CA GLU A 132 6.29 4.56 8.63
C GLU A 132 7.25 3.72 7.79
N THR A 133 7.42 4.08 6.52
CA THR A 133 8.36 3.43 5.62
C THR A 133 9.34 4.46 5.08
N ALA A 134 10.62 4.26 5.36
CA ALA A 134 11.70 5.08 4.84
C ALA A 134 12.51 4.29 3.80
N THR A 135 12.65 4.85 2.60
CA THR A 135 13.39 4.21 1.51
C THR A 135 14.51 5.10 1.02
N TRP A 136 15.72 4.53 0.92
CA TRP A 136 16.86 5.13 0.24
C TRP A 136 17.24 4.29 -0.97
N ALA A 137 17.58 4.95 -2.07
CA ALA A 137 18.14 4.22 -3.19
C ALA A 137 19.19 5.04 -3.94
N PHE A 138 20.19 4.30 -4.45
CA PHE A 138 21.17 4.83 -5.38
C PHE A 138 21.11 4.03 -6.67
N PHE A 139 21.10 4.71 -7.79
CA PHE A 139 20.99 4.05 -9.07
C PHE A 139 21.87 4.67 -10.15
N GLY A 140 22.16 3.87 -11.15
CA GLY A 140 22.83 4.35 -12.34
C GLY A 140 22.56 3.45 -13.53
N SER A 141 22.60 4.05 -14.70
CA SER A 141 22.44 3.33 -15.96
C SER A 141 23.33 3.97 -17.03
N VAL A 142 23.74 3.14 -17.97
CA VAL A 142 24.52 3.57 -19.14
C VAL A 142 23.93 2.94 -20.40
N ASP A 143 23.80 3.77 -21.43
CA ASP A 143 23.45 3.36 -22.79
C ASP A 143 24.68 3.48 -23.67
N ILE A 144 25.12 2.37 -24.24
CA ILE A 144 26.35 2.25 -25.01
C ILE A 144 26.02 1.88 -26.46
N PRO A 145 26.19 2.78 -27.42
CA PRO A 145 26.10 2.42 -28.83
C PRO A 145 27.31 1.55 -29.21
N LEU A 146 27.09 0.22 -29.32
CA LEU A 146 28.14 -0.72 -29.72
C LEU A 146 28.44 -0.62 -31.20
N SER A 147 27.46 -0.20 -31.99
CA SER A 147 27.59 0.09 -33.42
C SER A 147 26.40 0.93 -33.88
N GLU A 148 26.37 1.37 -35.15
CA GLU A 148 25.22 2.08 -35.75
C GLU A 148 23.89 1.30 -35.66
N ARG A 149 23.95 0.00 -35.34
CA ARG A 149 22.80 -0.92 -35.32
C ARG A 149 22.60 -1.66 -34.00
N MET A 150 23.49 -1.46 -33.06
CA MET A 150 23.46 -2.16 -31.77
C MET A 150 23.61 -1.18 -30.63
N ASN A 151 22.70 -1.25 -29.65
CA ASN A 151 22.78 -0.49 -28.42
C ASN A 151 22.68 -1.45 -27.22
N LEU A 152 23.52 -1.23 -26.22
CA LEU A 152 23.54 -1.94 -24.96
C LEU A 152 23.18 -0.98 -23.84
N THR A 153 22.11 -1.31 -23.11
CA THR A 153 21.74 -0.63 -21.85
C THR A 153 22.11 -1.50 -20.67
N ALA A 154 22.79 -0.94 -19.68
CA ALA A 154 23.06 -1.61 -18.41
C ALA A 154 22.74 -0.66 -17.25
N GLY A 155 22.05 -1.17 -16.24
CA GLY A 155 21.67 -0.38 -15.07
C GLY A 155 21.69 -1.20 -13.79
N LEU A 156 21.98 -0.52 -12.69
CA LEU A 156 21.96 -1.06 -11.33
C LEU A 156 21.24 -0.10 -10.40
N ARG A 157 20.57 -0.66 -9.39
CA ARG A 157 19.93 0.08 -8.29
C ARG A 157 20.17 -0.68 -6.99
N TYR A 158 20.72 0.00 -6.01
CA TYR A 158 20.71 -0.43 -4.62
C TYR A 158 19.58 0.28 -3.90
N THR A 159 18.76 -0.46 -3.18
CA THR A 159 17.65 0.06 -2.37
C THR A 159 17.80 -0.46 -0.96
N ASP A 160 17.60 0.40 0.01
CA ASP A 160 17.54 0.12 1.44
C ASP A 160 16.20 0.66 1.94
N GLU A 161 15.43 -0.19 2.63
CA GLU A 161 14.10 0.13 3.12
C GLU A 161 13.96 -0.28 4.58
N GLU A 162 13.40 0.61 5.38
CA GLU A 162 13.06 0.38 6.78
C GLU A 162 11.58 0.66 6.98
N ILE A 163 10.89 -0.26 7.63
CA ILE A 163 9.48 -0.19 7.96
C ILE A 163 9.35 -0.26 9.48
N ASP A 164 8.89 0.82 10.08
CA ASP A 164 8.43 0.86 11.46
C ASP A 164 6.93 0.62 11.48
N PHE A 165 6.50 -0.36 12.24
CA PHE A 165 5.10 -0.77 12.29
C PHE A 165 4.63 -0.92 13.74
N ALA A 166 3.56 -0.23 14.08
CA ALA A 166 2.81 -0.43 15.32
C ALA A 166 1.35 -0.70 15.00
N GLY A 167 0.77 -1.73 15.62
CA GLY A 167 -0.62 -2.05 15.36
C GLY A 167 -1.11 -3.24 16.17
N GLY A 168 -2.41 -3.48 16.09
CA GLY A 168 -3.01 -4.61 16.78
C GLY A 168 -4.53 -4.54 16.81
N THR A 169 -5.14 -5.58 17.36
CA THR A 169 -6.58 -5.76 17.42
C THR A 169 -7.06 -5.75 18.87
N THR A 170 -8.16 -5.06 19.12
CA THR A 170 -8.86 -4.97 20.39
C THR A 170 -10.31 -5.43 20.22
N ASP A 171 -10.77 -6.38 21.02
CA ASP A 171 -12.19 -6.68 21.14
C ASP A 171 -12.83 -5.67 22.09
N LEU A 172 -13.74 -4.85 21.56
CA LEU A 172 -14.42 -3.81 22.32
C LEU A 172 -15.53 -4.35 23.23
N ASN A 173 -16.06 -5.54 22.91
CA ASN A 173 -17.12 -6.20 23.64
C ASN A 173 -16.83 -7.71 23.83
N PRO A 174 -15.81 -8.08 24.62
CA PRO A 174 -15.45 -9.48 24.75
C PRO A 174 -16.59 -10.30 25.38
N TYR A 175 -16.93 -11.36 24.69
CA TYR A 175 -17.89 -12.37 25.16
C TYR A 175 -17.17 -13.55 25.83
N ASP A 176 -17.81 -14.11 26.87
CA ASP A 176 -17.40 -15.40 27.34
C ASP A 176 -17.69 -16.46 26.26
N ALA A 177 -16.68 -17.19 25.81
CA ALA A 177 -16.81 -18.22 24.78
C ALA A 177 -17.85 -19.29 25.12
N SER A 178 -18.21 -19.47 26.40
CA SER A 178 -19.30 -20.34 26.86
C SER A 178 -20.69 -19.81 26.46
N CYS A 179 -20.77 -18.56 26.06
CA CYS A 179 -22.00 -17.84 25.76
C CYS A 179 -22.47 -17.91 24.32
N ILE A 180 -21.65 -18.36 23.37
CA ILE A 180 -21.94 -18.35 21.91
C ILE A 180 -23.27 -19.01 21.53
N LEU A 181 -23.79 -19.90 22.38
CA LEU A 181 -25.05 -20.63 22.15
C LEU A 181 -26.18 -20.23 23.12
N ASP A 182 -25.95 -19.28 24.01
CA ASP A 182 -26.97 -18.83 24.96
C ASP A 182 -27.55 -17.47 24.56
N PRO A 183 -28.80 -17.41 24.06
CA PRO A 183 -29.44 -16.15 23.63
C PRO A 183 -29.66 -15.15 24.79
N PHE A 184 -29.39 -15.54 26.02
CA PHE A 184 -29.51 -14.67 27.20
C PHE A 184 -28.14 -14.23 27.75
N CYS A 185 -27.07 -14.62 27.10
CA CYS A 185 -25.73 -14.14 27.43
C CYS A 185 -25.54 -12.71 26.97
N GLY A 186 -25.20 -11.89 27.90
CA GLY A 186 -24.79 -10.50 27.62
C GLY A 186 -23.27 -10.35 27.68
N PRO A 187 -22.74 -9.16 27.33
CA PRO A 187 -21.32 -8.85 27.47
C PRO A 187 -20.84 -9.21 28.89
N THR A 188 -19.63 -9.74 28.98
CA THR A 188 -19.04 -10.18 30.28
C THR A 188 -18.90 -9.04 31.28
N GLY A 189 -19.10 -7.77 30.88
CA GLY A 189 -18.82 -6.58 31.68
C GLY A 189 -17.31 -6.37 31.91
N LEU A 190 -16.47 -7.19 31.33
CA LEU A 190 -15.03 -6.98 31.24
C LEU A 190 -14.80 -5.94 30.15
N GLY A 191 -14.35 -4.79 30.39
CA GLY A 191 -14.08 -3.74 29.37
C GLY A 191 -13.32 -4.27 28.13
N ALA A 192 -13.02 -3.40 27.19
CA ALA A 192 -12.26 -3.75 25.99
C ALA A 192 -11.00 -4.57 26.30
N PHE A 193 -10.72 -5.57 25.48
CA PHE A 193 -9.61 -6.51 25.67
C PHE A 193 -8.73 -6.54 24.43
N GLN A 194 -7.44 -6.22 24.59
CA GLN A 194 -6.46 -6.30 23.52
C GLN A 194 -6.18 -7.78 23.18
N LEU A 195 -6.45 -8.16 21.94
CA LEU A 195 -6.21 -9.51 21.42
C LEU A 195 -4.77 -9.66 20.95
N THR A 196 -4.32 -8.70 20.15
CA THR A 196 -2.99 -8.71 19.54
C THR A 196 -2.38 -7.31 19.59
N GLY A 197 -1.07 -7.23 19.46
CA GLY A 197 -0.36 -5.96 19.32
C GLY A 197 1.12 -6.18 19.10
N THR A 198 1.70 -5.31 18.29
CA THR A 198 3.14 -5.27 18.02
C THR A 198 3.60 -3.83 17.84
N ASP A 199 4.89 -3.64 18.10
CA ASP A 199 5.67 -2.45 17.79
C ASP A 199 7.04 -2.99 17.34
N SER A 200 7.30 -2.97 16.05
CA SER A 200 8.42 -3.70 15.44
C SER A 200 8.93 -2.99 14.20
N THR A 201 10.24 -3.08 14.01
CA THR A 201 10.92 -2.57 12.82
C THR A 201 11.33 -3.74 11.93
N PHE A 202 11.13 -3.59 10.63
CA PHE A 202 11.63 -4.50 9.60
C PHE A 202 12.51 -3.72 8.62
N SER A 203 13.67 -4.28 8.26
CA SER A 203 14.57 -3.65 7.29
C SER A 203 14.97 -4.68 6.24
N ASP A 204 15.02 -4.23 4.99
CA ASP A 204 15.43 -5.06 3.86
C ASP A 204 16.25 -4.23 2.87
N ASP A 205 17.26 -4.86 2.26
CA ASP A 205 18.08 -4.20 1.24
C ASP A 205 18.29 -5.08 0.01
N ASN A 206 18.41 -4.48 -1.14
CA ASN A 206 18.56 -5.22 -2.39
C ASN A 206 19.39 -4.48 -3.44
N LEU A 207 20.16 -5.26 -4.17
CA LEU A 207 20.79 -4.82 -5.41
C LEU A 207 20.06 -5.42 -6.61
N SER A 208 19.34 -4.58 -7.33
CA SER A 208 18.65 -4.95 -8.57
C SER A 208 19.39 -4.42 -9.79
N GLY A 209 19.19 -5.07 -10.94
CA GLY A 209 19.86 -4.67 -12.16
C GLY A 209 19.11 -5.05 -13.42
N ARG A 210 19.52 -4.42 -14.51
CA ARG A 210 18.99 -4.68 -15.85
C ARG A 210 20.10 -4.61 -16.87
N VAL A 211 20.06 -5.56 -17.83
CA VAL A 211 20.85 -5.50 -19.07
C VAL A 211 19.88 -5.69 -20.23
N ALA A 212 19.98 -4.84 -21.23
CA ALA A 212 19.18 -4.92 -22.44
C ALA A 212 20.08 -4.72 -23.68
N LEU A 213 19.82 -5.48 -24.72
CA LEU A 213 20.46 -5.36 -26.01
C LEU A 213 19.42 -5.10 -27.09
N GLU A 214 19.63 -4.04 -27.84
CA GLU A 214 18.85 -3.71 -29.03
C GLU A 214 19.69 -3.94 -30.29
N PHE A 215 19.06 -4.49 -31.34
CA PHE A 215 19.67 -4.73 -32.63
C PHE A 215 18.72 -4.36 -33.77
N ARG A 216 19.18 -3.49 -34.67
CA ARG A 216 18.46 -3.04 -35.87
C ARG A 216 19.14 -3.61 -37.13
N PRO A 217 18.82 -4.87 -37.53
CA PRO A 217 19.40 -5.45 -38.72
C PRO A 217 19.07 -4.68 -40.01
N LYS A 218 17.94 -3.99 -40.03
CA LYS A 218 17.45 -3.06 -41.08
C LYS A 218 16.72 -1.92 -40.42
N ASP A 219 16.53 -0.81 -41.16
CA ASP A 219 15.90 0.41 -40.65
C ASP A 219 14.47 0.18 -40.12
N ASP A 220 13.72 -0.76 -40.71
CA ASP A 220 12.35 -1.12 -40.31
C ASP A 220 12.25 -2.24 -39.29
N TRP A 221 13.39 -2.80 -38.81
CA TRP A 221 13.42 -3.94 -37.92
C TRP A 221 14.15 -3.61 -36.62
N LEU A 222 13.45 -3.81 -35.52
CA LEU A 222 14.02 -3.76 -34.17
C LEU A 222 13.86 -5.12 -33.48
N LEU A 223 14.98 -5.73 -33.08
CA LEU A 223 15.05 -6.87 -32.20
C LEU A 223 15.60 -6.40 -30.85
N TYR A 224 15.01 -6.83 -29.77
CA TYR A 224 15.54 -6.54 -28.44
C TYR A 224 15.38 -7.72 -27.49
N GLY A 225 16.27 -7.81 -26.53
CA GLY A 225 16.22 -8.77 -25.42
C GLY A 225 16.70 -8.10 -24.15
N SER A 226 16.08 -8.43 -23.02
CA SER A 226 16.51 -7.91 -21.72
C SER A 226 16.38 -8.96 -20.62
N VAL A 227 17.27 -8.84 -19.64
CA VAL A 227 17.21 -9.56 -18.36
C VAL A 227 17.26 -8.52 -17.26
N SER A 228 16.38 -8.64 -16.27
CA SER A 228 16.35 -7.76 -15.10
C SER A 228 15.99 -8.55 -13.84
N THR A 229 16.52 -8.09 -12.72
CA THR A 229 16.06 -8.47 -11.38
C THR A 229 15.19 -7.36 -10.83
N ALA A 230 14.17 -7.71 -10.05
CA ALA A 230 13.31 -6.76 -9.36
C ALA A 230 13.37 -7.05 -7.85
N PHE A 231 13.12 -6.03 -7.07
CA PHE A 231 13.00 -6.09 -5.64
C PHE A 231 11.57 -5.73 -5.22
N LYS A 232 11.09 -6.45 -4.25
CA LYS A 232 9.90 -6.10 -3.47
C LYS A 232 10.24 -6.45 -2.03
N SER A 233 10.22 -5.44 -1.17
CA SER A 233 10.41 -5.61 0.27
C SER A 233 9.32 -6.49 0.87
N GLY A 234 9.61 -7.11 1.98
CA GLY A 234 8.66 -7.70 2.89
C GLY A 234 7.79 -6.65 3.55
N GLY A 235 7.09 -7.03 4.61
CA GLY A 235 6.23 -6.09 5.32
C GLY A 235 5.42 -6.75 6.43
N PHE A 236 4.43 -6.01 6.94
CA PHE A 236 3.54 -6.47 7.99
C PHE A 236 2.12 -6.67 7.46
N PHE A 237 1.35 -7.51 8.15
CA PHE A 237 -0.06 -7.68 7.89
C PHE A 237 -0.85 -6.58 8.61
N GLY A 238 -1.58 -5.77 7.86
CA GLY A 238 -2.26 -4.55 8.33
C GLY A 238 -3.76 -4.68 8.55
N ASP A 239 -4.29 -5.89 8.78
CA ASP A 239 -5.71 -6.13 9.04
C ASP A 239 -5.91 -6.64 10.47
N PHE A 240 -7.17 -6.88 10.89
CA PHE A 240 -7.43 -7.44 12.21
C PHE A 240 -6.82 -8.85 12.37
N THR A 241 -6.25 -9.09 13.54
CA THR A 241 -5.52 -10.30 13.86
C THR A 241 -6.03 -10.92 15.17
N PHE A 242 -5.93 -12.23 15.28
CA PHE A 242 -6.32 -12.97 16.51
C PHE A 242 -5.13 -13.58 17.23
N ASP A 243 -3.96 -13.63 16.59
CA ASP A 243 -2.73 -14.15 17.16
C ASP A 243 -1.55 -13.26 16.80
N ASN A 244 -0.66 -12.99 17.76
CA ASN A 244 0.53 -12.16 17.53
C ASN A 244 1.49 -12.75 16.49
N SER A 245 1.41 -14.02 16.17
CA SER A 245 2.20 -14.61 15.09
C SER A 245 1.80 -14.12 13.70
N GLU A 246 0.62 -13.51 13.56
CA GLU A 246 0.14 -12.88 12.32
C GLU A 246 0.78 -11.49 12.10
N LEU A 247 1.30 -10.88 13.18
CA LEU A 247 1.96 -9.56 13.16
C LEU A 247 3.49 -9.65 13.01
N VAL A 248 4.02 -10.83 12.71
CA VAL A 248 5.44 -11.00 12.38
C VAL A 248 5.67 -10.58 10.93
N PRO A 249 6.74 -9.81 10.64
CA PRO A 249 7.03 -9.42 9.27
C PRO A 249 7.25 -10.64 8.37
N PHE A 250 6.87 -10.51 7.11
CA PHE A 250 7.06 -11.52 6.07
C PHE A 250 8.01 -11.00 4.99
N ASP A 251 8.80 -11.91 4.39
CA ASP A 251 9.71 -11.69 3.25
C ASP A 251 9.06 -12.10 1.92
#